data_4d2bfb936cf9b8ac8c758e5409d7a364
#
_entry.id   4d2bfb936cf9b8ac8c758e5409d7a364
#
_cell.length_a   1.000
_cell.length_b   1.000
_cell.length_c   1.000
_cell.angle_alpha   90.00
_cell.angle_beta   90.00
_cell.angle_gamma   90.00
#
_symmetry.space_group_name_H-M   'P 1'
#
loop_
_entity.id
_entity.type
_entity.pdbx_description
1 polymer ?
#
loop_
_entity_poly.entity_id
_entity_poly.type
_entity_poly.pdbx_seq_one_letter_code
_entity_poly.pdbx_strand_id
1 'polypeptide(L)'
;MVDPEESRKIDDCQEMVYFGQPDPMGLKQLKEAWNSRELLLSFFQRDLLIRYRQVLIGVLWVLIQPTLGTLIFLLLFYFMGANRNPHLNTREIWHDASVILVGMLLWQLVNNSLRDATGSLVNHQHVITKIYFPRMLLPLASLLCALFDLAVGGILLFPVSAWLGQSFHWATSWAALLAIVWLVVFCFGAILWLSSLNAQYRDIGYVLPFVMQLGMFLSPVVYGLERIENSLSRFWQVIYCANPVASCIGLARWGVLGSPMPPVLGLMLAAIITFLLVASGLVWFQRSNQWMADRI
;
A
#
# COMPACT_ATOMS: atom_id res chain seq x y z
N MET A 1 -14.93 -56.32 23.56
CA MET A 1 -15.20 -55.48 24.74
C MET A 1 -14.14 -54.41 24.72
N VAL A 2 -14.44 -53.28 24.18
CA VAL A 2 -13.48 -52.14 24.07
C VAL A 2 -13.46 -51.47 25.45
N ASP A 3 -12.25 -51.22 25.94
CA ASP A 3 -12.01 -50.67 27.27
C ASP A 3 -12.64 -49.25 27.35
N PRO A 4 -13.47 -48.96 28.37
CA PRO A 4 -14.12 -47.63 28.52
C PRO A 4 -13.13 -46.50 28.72
N GLU A 5 -11.88 -46.77 29.07
CA GLU A 5 -10.83 -45.74 29.16
C GLU A 5 -10.25 -45.35 27.78
N GLU A 6 -10.22 -46.26 26.81
CA GLU A 6 -9.81 -45.98 25.44
C GLU A 6 -10.87 -45.15 24.70
N SER A 7 -12.14 -45.39 24.98
CA SER A 7 -13.25 -44.60 24.47
C SER A 7 -13.24 -43.16 24.95
N ARG A 8 -12.86 -42.88 26.22
CA ARG A 8 -12.71 -41.53 26.76
C ARG A 8 -11.52 -40.80 26.19
N LYS A 9 -10.42 -41.49 25.89
CA LYS A 9 -9.27 -40.87 25.23
C LYS A 9 -9.53 -40.48 23.80
N ILE A 10 -10.43 -41.17 23.11
CA ILE A 10 -10.85 -40.85 21.73
C ILE A 10 -11.80 -39.64 21.75
N ASP A 11 -12.66 -39.50 22.77
CA ASP A 11 -13.56 -38.34 22.93
C ASP A 11 -12.80 -37.09 23.36
N ASP A 12 -11.75 -37.17 24.16
CA ASP A 12 -10.88 -36.06 24.52
C ASP A 12 -9.98 -35.57 23.37
N CYS A 13 -9.72 -36.39 22.35
CA CYS A 13 -9.02 -36.01 21.12
C CYS A 13 -9.94 -35.36 20.08
N GLN A 14 -11.25 -35.38 20.28
CA GLN A 14 -12.24 -34.63 19.53
C GLN A 14 -12.66 -33.33 20.28
N GLU A 15 -11.76 -32.60 20.88
CA GLU A 15 -11.94 -31.16 20.94
C GLU A 15 -12.00 -30.66 19.49
N MET A 16 -13.20 -30.82 18.91
CA MET A 16 -13.57 -30.08 17.71
C MET A 16 -13.25 -28.63 18.04
N VAL A 17 -12.21 -28.10 17.37
CA VAL A 17 -11.97 -26.68 17.32
C VAL A 17 -13.28 -26.08 16.83
N TYR A 18 -14.11 -25.66 17.78
CA TYR A 18 -15.32 -24.92 17.49
C TYR A 18 -14.86 -23.69 16.73
N PHE A 19 -14.99 -23.69 15.43
CA PHE A 19 -15.00 -22.48 14.62
C PHE A 19 -16.12 -21.62 15.20
N GLY A 20 -15.76 -20.74 16.13
CA GLY A 20 -16.70 -19.84 16.76
C GLY A 20 -17.51 -19.16 15.67
N GLN A 21 -18.79 -18.93 15.94
CA GLN A 21 -19.72 -18.30 15.01
C GLN A 21 -19.04 -17.15 14.26
N PRO A 22 -19.15 -17.08 12.93
CA PRO A 22 -18.48 -16.05 12.15
C PRO A 22 -18.94 -14.69 12.66
N ASP A 23 -18.01 -13.89 13.16
CA ASP A 23 -18.25 -12.53 13.60
C ASP A 23 -18.57 -11.70 12.32
N PRO A 24 -19.77 -11.13 12.18
CA PRO A 24 -20.20 -10.53 10.90
C PRO A 24 -19.32 -9.36 10.45
N MET A 25 -18.50 -8.79 11.31
CA MET A 25 -17.63 -7.66 10.99
C MET A 25 -16.13 -7.95 10.90
N GLY A 26 -15.66 -9.19 11.11
CA GLY A 26 -14.22 -9.51 11.03
C GLY A 26 -13.35 -8.91 12.15
N LEU A 27 -13.95 -8.29 13.17
CA LEU A 27 -13.24 -7.64 14.27
C LEU A 27 -12.49 -8.62 15.16
N LYS A 28 -12.98 -9.87 15.29
CA LYS A 28 -12.28 -10.93 16.01
C LYS A 28 -10.96 -11.28 15.35
N GLN A 29 -10.93 -11.38 14.02
CA GLN A 29 -9.69 -11.67 13.29
C GLN A 29 -8.65 -10.55 13.43
N LEU A 30 -9.10 -9.28 13.46
CA LEU A 30 -8.21 -8.15 13.76
C LEU A 30 -7.63 -8.25 15.16
N LYS A 31 -8.46 -8.61 16.15
CA LYS A 31 -8.01 -8.80 17.54
C LYS A 31 -7.05 -9.99 17.66
N GLU A 32 -7.35 -11.10 17.00
CA GLU A 32 -6.46 -12.26 16.92
C GLU A 32 -5.14 -11.93 16.24
N ALA A 33 -5.17 -11.20 15.13
CA ALA A 33 -3.97 -10.71 14.44
C ALA A 33 -3.14 -9.79 15.36
N TRP A 34 -3.78 -8.92 16.12
CA TRP A 34 -3.09 -8.06 17.09
C TRP A 34 -2.48 -8.84 18.25
N ASN A 35 -3.18 -9.86 18.75
CA ASN A 35 -2.64 -10.73 19.80
C ASN A 35 -1.45 -11.57 19.29
N SER A 36 -1.42 -11.86 17.99
CA SER A 36 -0.35 -12.61 17.32
C SER A 36 0.73 -11.70 16.70
N ARG A 37 0.93 -10.50 17.25
CA ARG A 37 1.88 -9.51 16.73
C ARG A 37 3.34 -10.02 16.63
N GLU A 38 3.74 -10.93 17.52
CA GLU A 38 5.08 -11.54 17.49
C GLU A 38 5.26 -12.39 16.22
N LEU A 39 4.22 -13.12 15.84
CA LEU A 39 4.20 -13.91 14.61
C LEU A 39 4.20 -12.98 13.38
N LEU A 40 3.44 -11.87 13.42
CA LEU A 40 3.46 -10.85 12.36
C LEU A 40 4.87 -10.28 12.17
N LEU A 41 5.55 -9.93 13.25
CA LEU A 41 6.94 -9.44 13.19
C LEU A 41 7.91 -10.49 12.66
N SER A 42 7.71 -11.75 13.01
CA SER A 42 8.52 -12.86 12.49
C SER A 42 8.34 -13.04 10.97
N PHE A 43 7.11 -12.96 10.46
CA PHE A 43 6.85 -12.98 9.01
C PHE A 43 7.44 -11.76 8.31
N PHE A 44 7.27 -10.57 8.88
CA PHE A 44 7.86 -9.34 8.37
C PHE A 44 9.38 -9.43 8.27
N GLN A 45 10.07 -9.85 9.33
CA GLN A 45 11.53 -10.02 9.35
C GLN A 45 11.99 -11.05 8.32
N ARG A 46 11.29 -12.18 8.21
CA ARG A 46 11.59 -13.21 7.22
C ARG A 46 11.46 -12.65 5.79
N ASP A 47 10.36 -11.97 5.49
CA ASP A 47 10.09 -11.44 4.15
C ASP A 47 11.08 -10.33 3.78
N LEU A 48 11.47 -9.47 4.74
CA LEU A 48 12.57 -8.52 4.56
C LEU A 48 13.89 -9.20 4.27
N LEU A 49 14.25 -10.23 5.05
CA LEU A 49 15.50 -10.96 4.84
C LEU A 49 15.53 -11.63 3.47
N ILE A 50 14.44 -12.26 3.03
CA ILE A 50 14.33 -12.86 1.70
C ILE A 50 14.51 -11.81 0.62
N ARG A 51 13.91 -10.63 0.78
CA ARG A 51 13.98 -9.54 -0.21
C ARG A 51 15.38 -8.96 -0.38
N TYR A 52 16.13 -8.80 0.71
CA TYR A 52 17.38 -8.03 0.69
C TYR A 52 18.65 -8.86 0.87
N ARG A 53 18.60 -10.09 1.40
CA ARG A 53 19.78 -10.89 1.76
C ARG A 53 20.60 -11.37 0.55
N GLN A 54 19.97 -11.58 -0.60
CA GLN A 54 20.62 -12.16 -1.80
C GLN A 54 20.83 -11.17 -2.93
N VAL A 55 20.64 -9.86 -2.67
CA VAL A 55 20.74 -8.81 -3.68
C VAL A 55 22.06 -8.05 -3.47
N LEU A 56 22.89 -7.95 -4.53
CA LEU A 56 24.19 -7.23 -4.51
C LEU A 56 24.09 -5.80 -3.97
N ILE A 57 23.01 -5.09 -4.34
CA ILE A 57 22.78 -3.69 -3.99
C ILE A 57 21.90 -3.59 -2.71
N GLY A 58 21.21 -4.69 -2.34
CA GLY A 58 20.38 -4.77 -1.13
C GLY A 58 19.33 -3.67 -1.02
N VAL A 59 19.29 -3.02 0.14
CA VAL A 59 18.31 -1.96 0.45
C VAL A 59 18.46 -0.72 -0.43
N LEU A 60 19.64 -0.48 -1.03
CA LEU A 60 19.85 0.65 -1.95
C LEU A 60 18.91 0.62 -3.18
N TRP A 61 18.40 -0.56 -3.55
CA TRP A 61 17.45 -0.69 -4.65
C TRP A 61 16.15 0.09 -4.40
N VAL A 62 15.74 0.18 -3.14
CA VAL A 62 14.58 0.99 -2.71
C VAL A 62 14.77 2.47 -3.03
N LEU A 63 16.01 2.95 -2.99
CA LEU A 63 16.37 4.33 -3.28
C LEU A 63 16.55 4.58 -4.77
N ILE A 64 17.14 3.61 -5.47
CA ILE A 64 17.45 3.71 -6.90
C ILE A 64 16.17 3.77 -7.74
N GLN A 65 15.17 2.93 -7.45
CA GLN A 65 13.94 2.88 -8.23
C GLN A 65 13.19 4.21 -8.32
N PRO A 66 12.81 4.89 -7.20
CA PRO A 66 12.10 6.16 -7.28
C PRO A 66 12.98 7.27 -7.87
N THR A 67 14.29 7.23 -7.64
CA THR A 67 15.23 8.22 -8.17
C THR A 67 15.35 8.11 -9.68
N LEU A 68 15.56 6.90 -10.21
CA LEU A 68 15.60 6.66 -11.66
C LEU A 68 14.26 6.99 -12.33
N GLY A 69 13.14 6.60 -11.71
CA GLY A 69 11.82 6.96 -12.20
C GLY A 69 11.64 8.47 -12.28
N THR A 70 12.02 9.18 -11.23
CA THR A 70 11.97 10.66 -11.19
C THR A 70 12.84 11.26 -12.29
N LEU A 71 14.05 10.77 -12.48
CA LEU A 71 14.96 11.24 -13.51
C LEU A 71 14.39 11.03 -14.93
N ILE A 72 13.84 9.83 -15.20
CA ILE A 72 13.25 9.50 -16.51
C ILE A 72 12.08 10.44 -16.81
N PHE A 73 11.17 10.65 -15.87
CA PHE A 73 10.01 11.53 -16.08
C PHE A 73 10.41 13.01 -16.19
N LEU A 74 11.41 13.44 -15.44
CA LEU A 74 11.97 14.79 -15.56
C LEU A 74 12.55 15.02 -16.96
N LEU A 75 13.34 14.07 -17.46
CA LEU A 75 13.90 14.12 -18.82
C LEU A 75 12.79 14.08 -19.88
N LEU A 76 11.77 13.24 -19.70
CA LEU A 76 10.63 13.17 -20.60
C LEU A 76 9.92 14.52 -20.70
N PHE A 77 9.62 15.16 -19.56
CA PHE A 77 8.99 16.48 -19.57
C PHE A 77 9.88 17.57 -20.15
N TYR A 78 11.18 17.48 -19.95
CA TYR A 78 12.13 18.39 -20.58
C TYR A 78 12.12 18.27 -22.11
N PHE A 79 12.20 17.04 -22.65
CA PHE A 79 12.20 16.80 -24.08
C PHE A 79 10.85 17.06 -24.75
N MET A 80 9.73 16.79 -24.07
CA MET A 80 8.40 17.07 -24.61
C MET A 80 8.04 18.55 -24.60
N GLY A 81 8.92 19.42 -24.14
CA GLY A 81 8.71 20.88 -24.16
C GLY A 81 7.58 21.34 -23.24
N ALA A 82 7.24 20.54 -22.23
CA ALA A 82 6.28 20.94 -21.19
C ALA A 82 6.75 22.20 -20.43
N ASN A 83 8.07 22.45 -20.45
CA ASN A 83 8.71 23.69 -20.05
C ASN A 83 9.17 24.47 -21.28
N ARG A 84 8.25 25.16 -21.94
CA ARG A 84 8.52 26.03 -23.09
C ARG A 84 9.32 27.29 -22.76
N ASN A 85 9.73 27.49 -21.52
CA ASN A 85 10.57 28.60 -21.15
C ASN A 85 12.05 28.26 -21.43
N PRO A 86 12.71 28.91 -22.40
CA PRO A 86 14.12 28.68 -22.68
C PRO A 86 15.06 29.10 -21.53
N HIS A 87 14.55 29.76 -20.51
CA HIS A 87 15.24 30.12 -19.28
C HIS A 87 14.75 29.24 -18.11
N LEU A 88 14.96 27.91 -18.23
CA LEU A 88 14.72 26.99 -17.13
C LEU A 88 15.54 27.41 -15.91
N ASN A 89 14.85 27.98 -14.92
CA ASN A 89 15.46 28.28 -13.66
C ASN A 89 15.76 26.95 -12.97
N THR A 90 17.00 26.71 -12.58
CA THR A 90 17.43 25.49 -11.88
C THR A 90 16.48 25.15 -10.71
N ARG A 91 15.90 26.15 -10.06
CA ARG A 91 14.95 26.00 -8.96
C ARG A 91 13.63 25.35 -9.37
N GLU A 92 13.12 25.61 -10.57
CA GLU A 92 11.89 25.01 -11.10
C GLU A 92 12.08 23.52 -11.43
N ILE A 93 13.22 23.17 -12.03
CA ILE A 93 13.58 21.78 -12.33
C ILE A 93 13.58 20.93 -11.05
N TRP A 94 14.17 21.48 -10.00
CA TRP A 94 14.27 20.80 -8.73
C TRP A 94 12.92 20.71 -8.01
N HIS A 95 12.08 21.72 -8.11
CA HIS A 95 10.71 21.66 -7.61
C HIS A 95 9.94 20.53 -8.28
N ASP A 96 9.96 20.46 -9.62
CA ASP A 96 9.32 19.38 -10.39
C ASP A 96 9.87 18.00 -10.01
N ALA A 97 11.19 17.88 -9.84
CA ALA A 97 11.83 16.64 -9.36
C ALA A 97 11.31 16.22 -7.99
N SER A 98 11.16 17.15 -7.04
CA SER A 98 10.63 16.87 -5.70
C SER A 98 9.16 16.45 -5.75
N VAL A 99 8.35 17.09 -6.60
CA VAL A 99 6.94 16.76 -6.82
C VAL A 99 6.80 15.32 -7.36
N ILE A 100 7.62 14.96 -8.35
CA ILE A 100 7.63 13.61 -8.92
C ILE A 100 8.13 12.59 -7.89
N LEU A 101 9.22 12.90 -7.17
CA LEU A 101 9.81 11.98 -6.18
C LEU A 101 8.83 11.63 -5.05
N VAL A 102 8.11 12.61 -4.49
CA VAL A 102 7.07 12.35 -3.48
C VAL A 102 5.97 11.46 -4.04
N GLY A 103 5.51 11.73 -5.27
CA GLY A 103 4.52 10.90 -5.94
C GLY A 103 4.99 9.47 -6.15
N MET A 104 6.24 9.29 -6.62
CA MET A 104 6.84 7.98 -6.87
C MET A 104 7.01 7.16 -5.59
N LEU A 105 7.44 7.78 -4.49
CA LEU A 105 7.59 7.08 -3.21
C LEU A 105 6.25 6.57 -2.67
N LEU A 106 5.21 7.40 -2.71
CA LEU A 106 3.88 6.98 -2.27
C LEU A 106 3.26 5.95 -3.20
N TRP A 107 3.47 6.09 -4.52
CA TRP A 107 3.05 5.09 -5.49
C TRP A 107 3.76 3.75 -5.28
N GLN A 108 5.04 3.77 -4.95
CA GLN A 108 5.81 2.56 -4.66
C GLN A 108 5.26 1.81 -3.45
N LEU A 109 4.83 2.53 -2.39
CA LEU A 109 4.11 1.92 -1.27
C LEU A 109 2.87 1.16 -1.75
N VAL A 110 2.02 1.81 -2.57
CA VAL A 110 0.80 1.18 -3.11
C VAL A 110 1.15 -0.04 -3.96
N ASN A 111 2.05 0.14 -4.93
CA ASN A 111 2.42 -0.91 -5.87
C ASN A 111 3.03 -2.13 -5.17
N ASN A 112 4.00 -1.92 -4.26
CA ASN A 112 4.67 -3.01 -3.57
C ASN A 112 3.72 -3.73 -2.60
N SER A 113 2.94 -2.97 -1.80
CA SER A 113 1.99 -3.57 -0.86
C SER A 113 0.93 -4.42 -1.56
N LEU A 114 0.31 -3.91 -2.64
CA LEU A 114 -0.73 -4.62 -3.36
C LEU A 114 -0.19 -5.84 -4.10
N ARG A 115 0.96 -5.70 -4.76
CA ARG A 115 1.59 -6.79 -5.52
C ARG A 115 2.00 -7.95 -4.61
N ASP A 116 2.74 -7.66 -3.53
CA ASP A 116 3.28 -8.69 -2.66
C ASP A 116 2.20 -9.35 -1.81
N ALA A 117 1.26 -8.55 -1.28
CA ALA A 117 0.14 -9.07 -0.51
C ALA A 117 -0.82 -9.93 -1.33
N THR A 118 -1.04 -9.61 -2.60
CA THR A 118 -1.89 -10.42 -3.49
C THR A 118 -1.37 -11.84 -3.63
N GLY A 119 -0.04 -12.01 -3.76
CA GLY A 119 0.61 -13.33 -3.83
C GLY A 119 0.80 -14.01 -2.48
N SER A 120 0.69 -13.30 -1.36
CA SER A 120 1.14 -13.78 -0.05
C SER A 120 0.47 -15.08 0.41
N LEU A 121 -0.83 -15.24 0.23
CA LEU A 121 -1.56 -16.46 0.63
C LEU A 121 -1.17 -17.65 -0.24
N VAL A 122 -1.04 -17.46 -1.55
CA VAL A 122 -0.68 -18.52 -2.50
C VAL A 122 0.76 -18.96 -2.31
N ASN A 123 1.69 -18.01 -2.11
CA ASN A 123 3.11 -18.30 -1.93
C ASN A 123 3.41 -19.01 -0.61
N HIS A 124 2.54 -18.91 0.40
CA HIS A 124 2.72 -19.51 1.72
C HIS A 124 1.77 -20.67 2.01
N GLN A 125 1.24 -21.34 0.99
CA GLN A 125 0.33 -22.49 1.13
C GLN A 125 0.88 -23.56 2.08
N HIS A 126 2.17 -23.89 1.99
CA HIS A 126 2.81 -24.89 2.84
C HIS A 126 2.83 -24.54 4.33
N VAL A 127 2.78 -23.27 4.67
CA VAL A 127 2.73 -22.81 6.08
C VAL A 127 1.29 -22.86 6.57
N ILE A 128 0.35 -22.41 5.74
CA ILE A 128 -1.09 -22.36 6.05
C ILE A 128 -1.65 -23.75 6.34
N THR A 129 -1.15 -24.77 5.64
CA THR A 129 -1.62 -26.18 5.79
C THR A 129 -1.03 -26.89 7.01
N LYS A 130 0.08 -26.40 7.58
CA LYS A 130 0.78 -27.09 8.68
C LYS A 130 0.54 -26.47 10.06
N ILE A 131 0.25 -25.19 10.14
CA ILE A 131 0.16 -24.44 11.40
C ILE A 131 -1.09 -23.57 11.33
N TYR A 132 -1.88 -23.61 12.42
CA TYR A 132 -3.03 -22.72 12.57
C TYR A 132 -2.56 -21.34 13.03
N PHE A 133 -2.86 -20.31 12.24
CA PHE A 133 -2.65 -18.89 12.57
C PHE A 133 -3.64 -18.01 11.79
N PRO A 134 -3.90 -16.78 12.25
CA PRO A 134 -4.76 -15.84 11.53
C PRO A 134 -4.16 -15.51 10.14
N ARG A 135 -4.80 -15.97 9.06
CA ARG A 135 -4.29 -15.83 7.68
C ARG A 135 -4.06 -14.38 7.24
N MET A 136 -4.75 -13.44 7.88
CA MET A 136 -4.58 -12.01 7.66
C MET A 136 -3.14 -11.53 7.93
N LEU A 137 -2.36 -12.25 8.73
CA LEU A 137 -0.98 -11.88 9.06
C LEU A 137 -0.06 -11.85 7.84
N LEU A 138 -0.28 -12.72 6.85
CA LEU A 138 0.56 -12.79 5.65
C LEU A 138 0.42 -11.53 4.76
N PRO A 139 -0.79 -11.10 4.37
CA PRO A 139 -0.95 -9.83 3.65
C PRO A 139 -0.48 -8.61 4.46
N LEU A 140 -0.69 -8.61 5.79
CA LEU A 140 -0.20 -7.55 6.67
C LEU A 140 1.33 -7.48 6.72
N ALA A 141 2.03 -8.61 6.76
CA ALA A 141 3.49 -8.64 6.71
C ALA A 141 4.03 -8.00 5.43
N SER A 142 3.39 -8.26 4.28
CA SER A 142 3.74 -7.63 3.00
C SER A 142 3.52 -6.10 3.03
N LEU A 143 2.43 -5.63 3.67
CA LEU A 143 2.17 -4.20 3.86
C LEU A 143 3.25 -3.53 4.73
N LEU A 144 3.69 -4.20 5.80
CA LEU A 144 4.78 -3.71 6.66
C LEU A 144 6.11 -3.64 5.89
N CYS A 145 6.40 -4.60 4.99
CA CYS A 145 7.58 -4.55 4.13
C CYS A 145 7.54 -3.32 3.20
N ALA A 146 6.39 -3.05 2.59
CA ALA A 146 6.23 -1.86 1.74
C ALA A 146 6.33 -0.54 2.54
N LEU A 147 5.85 -0.53 3.78
CA LEU A 147 5.99 0.62 4.68
C LEU A 147 7.46 0.84 5.09
N PHE A 148 8.22 -0.23 5.30
CA PHE A 148 9.66 -0.15 5.51
C PHE A 148 10.38 0.44 4.29
N ASP A 149 10.03 0.00 3.08
CA ASP A 149 10.55 0.56 1.83
C ASP A 149 10.27 2.07 1.75
N LEU A 150 9.04 2.50 2.09
CA LEU A 150 8.68 3.93 2.12
C LEU A 150 9.51 4.70 3.16
N ALA A 151 9.74 4.13 4.36
CA ALA A 151 10.53 4.77 5.40
C ALA A 151 11.99 4.97 4.94
N VAL A 152 12.59 3.95 4.34
CA VAL A 152 13.94 4.04 3.76
C VAL A 152 13.98 5.03 2.61
N GLY A 153 13.01 4.97 1.68
CA GLY A 153 12.91 5.91 0.55
C GLY A 153 12.69 7.35 1.00
N GLY A 154 11.93 7.56 2.08
CA GLY A 154 11.68 8.87 2.68
C GLY A 154 12.95 9.56 3.21
N ILE A 155 13.97 8.80 3.59
CA ILE A 155 15.27 9.35 4.01
C ILE A 155 15.90 10.18 2.86
N LEU A 156 15.66 9.81 1.61
CA LEU A 156 16.13 10.58 0.46
C LEU A 156 15.50 11.98 0.34
N LEU A 157 14.27 12.15 0.80
CA LEU A 157 13.59 13.44 0.69
C LEU A 157 14.29 14.54 1.49
N PHE A 158 14.90 14.19 2.64
CA PHE A 158 15.57 15.15 3.50
C PHE A 158 16.78 15.83 2.83
N PRO A 159 17.80 15.08 2.34
CA PRO A 159 18.94 15.73 1.69
C PRO A 159 18.56 16.40 0.38
N VAL A 160 17.62 15.83 -0.37
CA VAL A 160 17.14 16.41 -1.63
C VAL A 160 16.45 17.74 -1.34
N SER A 161 15.52 17.84 -0.41
CA SER A 161 14.84 19.10 -0.07
C SER A 161 15.77 20.13 0.53
N ALA A 162 16.71 19.72 1.41
CA ALA A 162 17.68 20.60 2.02
C ALA A 162 18.69 21.19 1.00
N TRP A 163 19.17 20.35 0.08
CA TRP A 163 20.12 20.79 -0.97
C TRP A 163 19.48 21.72 -1.98
N LEU A 164 18.18 21.59 -2.18
CA LEU A 164 17.39 22.39 -3.12
C LEU A 164 16.96 23.75 -2.55
N GLY A 165 17.29 24.03 -1.29
CA GLY A 165 16.90 25.28 -0.64
C GLY A 165 15.38 25.46 -0.55
N GLN A 166 14.62 24.39 -0.68
CA GLN A 166 13.18 24.43 -0.44
C GLN A 166 12.93 24.49 1.06
N SER A 167 12.22 25.52 1.49
CA SER A 167 11.80 25.63 2.88
C SER A 167 10.85 24.47 3.20
N PHE A 168 11.32 23.52 3.98
CA PHE A 168 10.49 22.46 4.52
C PHE A 168 9.38 23.10 5.37
N HIS A 169 8.13 22.95 4.96
CA HIS A 169 6.99 23.54 5.65
C HIS A 169 6.64 22.73 6.91
N TRP A 170 7.41 22.94 7.99
CA TRP A 170 7.18 22.22 9.26
C TRP A 170 5.75 22.34 9.77
N ALA A 171 5.11 23.50 9.55
CA ALA A 171 3.75 23.76 10.00
C ALA A 171 2.70 22.82 9.35
N THR A 172 2.97 22.31 8.14
CA THR A 172 2.05 21.45 7.37
C THR A 172 2.53 20.01 7.25
N SER A 173 3.72 19.67 7.76
CA SER A 173 4.31 18.34 7.63
C SER A 173 3.46 17.22 8.31
N TRP A 174 2.62 17.56 9.29
CA TRP A 174 1.64 16.63 9.86
C TRP A 174 0.67 16.08 8.80
N ALA A 175 0.38 16.86 7.75
CA ALA A 175 -0.50 16.43 6.67
C ALA A 175 0.14 15.30 5.82
N ALA A 176 1.46 15.30 5.66
CA ALA A 176 2.17 14.20 5.01
C ALA A 176 2.08 12.91 5.82
N LEU A 177 2.21 12.98 7.15
CA LEU A 177 2.01 11.83 8.03
C LEU A 177 0.57 11.32 7.93
N LEU A 178 -0.41 12.21 7.96
CA LEU A 178 -1.82 11.86 7.79
C LEU A 178 -2.07 11.19 6.43
N ALA A 179 -1.46 11.70 5.36
CA ALA A 179 -1.54 11.12 4.02
C ALA A 179 -0.95 9.71 3.98
N ILE A 180 0.20 9.48 4.62
CA ILE A 180 0.82 8.16 4.71
C ILE A 180 -0.08 7.19 5.48
N VAL A 181 -0.57 7.58 6.66
CA VAL A 181 -1.48 6.75 7.46
C VAL A 181 -2.74 6.43 6.67
N TRP A 182 -3.33 7.41 6.00
CA TRP A 182 -4.50 7.19 5.17
C TRP A 182 -4.21 6.23 4.01
N LEU A 183 -3.08 6.41 3.33
CA LEU A 183 -2.67 5.53 2.24
C LEU A 183 -2.43 4.08 2.71
N VAL A 184 -1.86 3.89 3.91
CA VAL A 184 -1.72 2.57 4.54
C VAL A 184 -3.09 1.94 4.83
N VAL A 185 -4.06 2.71 5.33
CA VAL A 185 -5.44 2.25 5.56
C VAL A 185 -6.11 1.86 4.23
N PHE A 186 -5.92 2.64 3.18
CA PHE A 186 -6.39 2.30 1.83
C PHE A 186 -5.77 1.00 1.33
N CYS A 187 -4.44 0.87 1.40
CA CYS A 187 -3.73 -0.36 1.02
C CYS A 187 -4.21 -1.56 1.83
N PHE A 188 -4.43 -1.39 3.13
CA PHE A 188 -4.97 -2.45 3.99
C PHE A 188 -6.33 -2.97 3.47
N GLY A 189 -7.28 -2.09 3.15
CA GLY A 189 -8.56 -2.49 2.58
C GLY A 189 -8.40 -3.21 1.23
N ALA A 190 -7.54 -2.68 0.36
CA ALA A 190 -7.31 -3.25 -0.98
C ALA A 190 -6.62 -4.63 -0.93
N ILE A 191 -5.64 -4.82 -0.05
CA ILE A 191 -4.94 -6.12 0.07
C ILE A 191 -5.85 -7.23 0.60
N LEU A 192 -6.82 -6.91 1.46
CA LEU A 192 -7.79 -7.90 1.93
C LEU A 192 -8.67 -8.44 0.79
N TRP A 193 -9.09 -7.55 -0.12
CA TRP A 193 -9.80 -7.94 -1.32
C TRP A 193 -8.93 -8.74 -2.27
N LEU A 194 -7.77 -8.22 -2.63
CA LEU A 194 -6.90 -8.78 -3.66
C LEU A 194 -6.28 -10.10 -3.24
N SER A 195 -5.83 -10.25 -1.99
CA SER A 195 -5.28 -11.52 -1.50
C SER A 195 -6.31 -12.64 -1.49
N SER A 196 -7.56 -12.32 -1.06
CA SER A 196 -8.66 -13.28 -1.07
C SER A 196 -9.07 -13.68 -2.49
N LEU A 197 -9.16 -12.70 -3.40
CA LEU A 197 -9.49 -12.94 -4.80
C LEU A 197 -8.42 -13.77 -5.50
N ASN A 198 -7.14 -13.49 -5.24
CA ASN A 198 -6.04 -14.23 -5.86
C ASN A 198 -5.94 -15.68 -5.33
N ALA A 199 -6.33 -15.92 -4.07
CA ALA A 199 -6.44 -17.27 -3.52
C ALA A 199 -7.56 -18.06 -4.21
N GLN A 200 -8.62 -17.39 -4.68
CA GLN A 200 -9.73 -17.99 -5.39
C GLN A 200 -9.50 -18.08 -6.91
N TYR A 201 -8.94 -17.02 -7.49
CA TYR A 201 -8.69 -16.85 -8.92
C TYR A 201 -7.26 -16.39 -9.15
N ARG A 202 -6.38 -17.29 -9.57
CA ARG A 202 -4.94 -17.01 -9.78
C ARG A 202 -4.67 -15.96 -10.86
N ASP A 203 -5.64 -15.69 -11.71
CA ASP A 203 -5.55 -14.69 -12.79
C ASP A 203 -5.37 -13.26 -12.25
N ILE A 204 -5.85 -12.98 -11.03
CA ILE A 204 -5.69 -11.68 -10.37
C ILE A 204 -4.21 -11.29 -10.27
N GLY A 205 -3.32 -12.25 -9.98
CA GLY A 205 -1.88 -12.01 -9.92
C GLY A 205 -1.28 -11.56 -11.27
N TYR A 206 -1.85 -11.97 -12.39
CA TYR A 206 -1.41 -11.55 -13.72
C TYR A 206 -2.01 -10.21 -14.15
N VAL A 207 -3.25 -9.94 -13.78
CA VAL A 207 -3.94 -8.69 -14.15
C VAL A 207 -3.44 -7.50 -13.33
N LEU A 208 -3.10 -7.73 -12.06
CA LEU A 208 -2.72 -6.68 -11.12
C LEU A 208 -1.55 -5.80 -11.59
N PRO A 209 -0.43 -6.32 -12.12
CA PRO A 209 0.66 -5.48 -12.61
C PRO A 209 0.22 -4.51 -13.71
N PHE A 210 -0.67 -4.95 -14.60
CA PHE A 210 -1.24 -4.10 -15.65
C PHE A 210 -2.13 -3.00 -15.06
N VAL A 211 -3.00 -3.33 -14.10
CA VAL A 211 -3.84 -2.35 -13.40
C VAL A 211 -2.98 -1.34 -12.65
N MET A 212 -1.88 -1.79 -12.00
CA MET A 212 -0.94 -0.89 -11.33
C MET A 212 -0.27 0.07 -12.31
N GLN A 213 0.15 -0.41 -13.48
CA GLN A 213 0.75 0.44 -14.50
C GLN A 213 -0.21 1.54 -14.99
N LEU A 214 -1.46 1.19 -15.25
CA LEU A 214 -2.50 2.16 -15.61
C LEU A 214 -2.82 3.11 -14.45
N GLY A 215 -2.92 2.58 -13.24
CA GLY A 215 -3.20 3.34 -12.02
C GLY A 215 -2.17 4.44 -11.75
N MET A 216 -0.91 4.22 -12.11
CA MET A 216 0.15 5.22 -11.98
C MET A 216 -0.14 6.47 -12.83
N PHE A 217 -0.66 6.29 -14.05
CA PHE A 217 -1.03 7.41 -14.91
C PHE A 217 -2.36 8.04 -14.54
N LEU A 218 -3.29 7.27 -13.98
CA LEU A 218 -4.58 7.75 -13.48
C LEU A 218 -4.47 8.51 -12.15
N SER A 219 -3.34 8.40 -11.46
CA SER A 219 -3.04 9.14 -10.23
C SER A 219 -1.99 10.21 -10.51
N PRO A 220 -1.96 11.33 -9.77
CA PRO A 220 -1.00 12.42 -10.01
C PRO A 220 0.40 12.05 -9.49
N VAL A 221 0.94 10.89 -9.94
CA VAL A 221 2.24 10.42 -9.48
C VAL A 221 3.36 11.27 -10.10
N VAL A 222 3.25 11.49 -11.42
CA VAL A 222 4.31 12.08 -12.24
C VAL A 222 4.13 13.59 -12.43
N TYR A 223 2.93 14.10 -12.25
CA TYR A 223 2.58 15.52 -12.45
C TYR A 223 1.94 16.14 -11.23
N GLY A 224 2.09 17.45 -11.06
CA GLY A 224 1.46 18.20 -9.98
C GLY A 224 -0.05 18.39 -10.21
N LEU A 225 -0.80 18.55 -9.11
CA LEU A 225 -2.23 18.86 -9.16
C LEU A 225 -2.51 20.20 -9.86
N GLU A 226 -1.56 21.14 -9.85
CA GLU A 226 -1.64 22.44 -10.52
C GLU A 226 -1.95 22.32 -12.02
N ARG A 227 -1.40 21.29 -12.69
CA ARG A 227 -1.69 21.05 -14.11
C ARG A 227 -3.13 20.63 -14.33
N ILE A 228 -3.72 19.93 -13.38
CA ILE A 228 -5.13 19.49 -13.41
C ILE A 228 -6.04 20.67 -13.11
N GLU A 229 -5.70 21.50 -12.13
CA GLU A 229 -6.45 22.71 -11.76
C GLU A 229 -6.58 23.68 -12.93
N ASN A 230 -5.48 23.86 -13.67
CA ASN A 230 -5.46 24.73 -14.85
C ASN A 230 -6.17 24.16 -16.09
N SER A 231 -6.33 22.84 -16.16
CA SER A 231 -6.86 22.15 -17.37
C SER A 231 -8.31 21.69 -17.22
N LEU A 232 -8.79 21.42 -16.00
CA LEU A 232 -10.09 20.83 -15.74
C LEU A 232 -11.01 21.77 -14.96
N SER A 233 -12.32 21.70 -15.22
CA SER A 233 -13.33 22.37 -14.40
C SER A 233 -13.34 21.80 -12.96
N ARG A 234 -13.82 22.59 -12.00
CA ARG A 234 -13.84 22.22 -10.57
C ARG A 234 -14.56 20.89 -10.30
N PHE A 235 -15.57 20.56 -11.09
CA PHE A 235 -16.30 19.29 -11.01
C PHE A 235 -15.36 18.08 -11.29
N TRP A 236 -14.58 18.15 -12.36
CA TRP A 236 -13.65 17.09 -12.73
C TRP A 236 -12.46 16.98 -11.78
N GLN A 237 -12.03 18.12 -11.19
CA GLN A 237 -11.00 18.10 -10.13
C GLN A 237 -11.47 17.33 -8.91
N VAL A 238 -12.73 17.51 -8.49
CA VAL A 238 -13.33 16.77 -7.37
C VAL A 238 -13.41 15.27 -7.67
N ILE A 239 -13.87 14.89 -8.88
CA ILE A 239 -13.93 13.48 -9.28
C ILE A 239 -12.53 12.85 -9.30
N TYR A 240 -11.56 13.58 -9.83
CA TYR A 240 -10.17 13.11 -9.87
C TYR A 240 -9.60 12.89 -8.45
N CYS A 241 -9.83 13.84 -7.56
CA CYS A 241 -9.44 13.74 -6.15
C CYS A 241 -10.34 12.81 -5.31
N ALA A 242 -11.44 12.27 -5.85
CA ALA A 242 -12.17 11.18 -5.22
C ALA A 242 -11.38 9.86 -5.23
N ASN A 243 -10.35 9.73 -6.09
CA ASN A 243 -9.37 8.64 -6.00
C ASN A 243 -8.53 8.79 -4.70
N PRO A 244 -8.59 7.81 -3.77
CA PRO A 244 -7.85 7.90 -2.50
C PRO A 244 -6.35 8.09 -2.68
N VAL A 245 -5.75 7.44 -3.67
CA VAL A 245 -4.30 7.56 -3.95
C VAL A 245 -3.97 8.98 -4.42
N ALA A 246 -4.79 9.56 -5.31
CA ALA A 246 -4.59 10.93 -5.78
C ALA A 246 -4.71 11.95 -4.65
N SER A 247 -5.69 11.79 -3.78
CA SER A 247 -5.89 12.62 -2.60
C SER A 247 -4.74 12.51 -1.60
N CYS A 248 -4.24 11.30 -1.33
CA CYS A 248 -3.09 11.11 -0.43
C CYS A 248 -1.81 11.73 -1.00
N ILE A 249 -1.52 11.55 -2.30
CA ILE A 249 -0.35 12.15 -2.94
C ILE A 249 -0.44 13.69 -2.90
N GLY A 250 -1.61 14.25 -3.23
CA GLY A 250 -1.85 15.69 -3.17
C GLY A 250 -1.67 16.25 -1.76
N LEU A 251 -2.24 15.59 -0.75
CA LEU A 251 -2.13 15.97 0.65
C LEU A 251 -0.68 15.91 1.16
N ALA A 252 0.07 14.88 0.77
CA ALA A 252 1.48 14.75 1.13
C ALA A 252 2.34 15.86 0.49
N ARG A 253 2.09 16.20 -0.77
CA ARG A 253 2.78 17.33 -1.46
C ARG A 253 2.44 18.67 -0.82
N TRP A 254 1.19 18.90 -0.47
CA TRP A 254 0.80 20.08 0.29
C TRP A 254 1.56 20.16 1.61
N GLY A 255 1.67 19.02 2.32
CA GLY A 255 2.35 18.96 3.60
C GLY A 255 3.87 19.20 3.54
N VAL A 256 4.54 18.67 2.52
CA VAL A 256 6.03 18.69 2.41
C VAL A 256 6.52 19.85 1.56
N LEU A 257 5.88 20.10 0.41
CA LEU A 257 6.35 21.02 -0.62
C LEU A 257 5.57 22.35 -0.67
N GLY A 258 4.47 22.47 0.12
CA GLY A 258 3.60 23.63 0.06
C GLY A 258 2.80 23.76 -1.25
N SER A 259 2.68 22.67 -2.02
CA SER A 259 1.83 22.61 -3.22
C SER A 259 0.37 22.91 -2.90
N PRO A 260 -0.48 23.28 -3.88
CA PRO A 260 -1.90 23.52 -3.64
C PRO A 260 -2.61 22.37 -2.91
N MET A 261 -3.47 22.72 -1.97
CA MET A 261 -4.27 21.73 -1.22
C MET A 261 -5.34 21.13 -2.13
N PRO A 262 -5.50 19.79 -2.15
CA PRO A 262 -6.59 19.15 -2.88
C PRO A 262 -7.96 19.66 -2.43
N PRO A 263 -8.97 19.70 -3.32
CA PRO A 263 -10.31 20.14 -2.99
C PRO A 263 -10.91 19.30 -1.85
N VAL A 264 -11.39 19.96 -0.80
CA VAL A 264 -11.90 19.31 0.42
C VAL A 264 -13.01 18.28 0.12
N LEU A 265 -13.89 18.58 -0.84
CA LEU A 265 -14.94 17.64 -1.26
C LEU A 265 -14.35 16.36 -1.88
N GLY A 266 -13.26 16.47 -2.65
CA GLY A 266 -12.53 15.32 -3.18
C GLY A 266 -11.93 14.47 -2.06
N LEU A 267 -11.31 15.12 -1.06
CA LEU A 267 -10.77 14.42 0.13
C LEU A 267 -11.86 13.68 0.90
N MET A 268 -13.03 14.30 1.10
CA MET A 268 -14.17 13.64 1.78
C MET A 268 -14.66 12.41 1.01
N LEU A 269 -14.82 12.51 -0.30
CA LEU A 269 -15.22 11.38 -1.14
C LEU A 269 -14.17 10.26 -1.11
N ALA A 270 -12.89 10.59 -1.20
CA ALA A 270 -11.80 9.63 -1.09
C ALA A 270 -11.79 8.93 0.28
N ALA A 271 -12.08 9.64 1.37
CA ALA A 271 -12.19 9.06 2.71
C ALA A 271 -13.36 8.08 2.81
N ILE A 272 -14.52 8.44 2.24
CA ILE A 272 -15.69 7.54 2.19
C ILE A 272 -15.37 6.29 1.39
N ILE A 273 -14.73 6.43 0.21
CA ILE A 273 -14.32 5.29 -0.62
C ILE A 273 -13.35 4.39 0.13
N THR A 274 -12.36 4.97 0.83
CA THR A 274 -11.41 4.20 1.65
C THR A 274 -12.12 3.45 2.76
N PHE A 275 -13.04 4.09 3.47
CA PHE A 275 -13.82 3.46 4.54
C PHE A 275 -14.66 2.28 4.01
N LEU A 276 -15.37 2.48 2.90
CA LEU A 276 -16.16 1.42 2.26
C LEU A 276 -15.28 0.27 1.77
N LEU A 277 -14.10 0.56 1.23
CA LEU A 277 -13.15 -0.45 0.79
C LEU A 277 -12.65 -1.29 1.96
N VAL A 278 -12.29 -0.67 3.08
CA VAL A 278 -11.84 -1.38 4.29
C VAL A 278 -12.98 -2.21 4.89
N ALA A 279 -14.16 -1.62 5.07
CA ALA A 279 -15.31 -2.31 5.66
C ALA A 279 -15.72 -3.52 4.82
N SER A 280 -15.85 -3.35 3.50
CA SER A 280 -16.18 -4.45 2.59
C SER A 280 -15.04 -5.48 2.49
N GLY A 281 -13.77 -5.04 2.53
CA GLY A 281 -12.60 -5.91 2.51
C GLY A 281 -12.53 -6.84 3.72
N LEU A 282 -12.80 -6.32 4.90
CA LEU A 282 -12.87 -7.13 6.13
C LEU A 282 -13.95 -8.21 6.04
N VAL A 283 -15.16 -7.82 5.65
CA VAL A 283 -16.28 -8.76 5.49
C VAL A 283 -15.98 -9.81 4.42
N TRP A 284 -15.41 -9.39 3.29
CA TRP A 284 -15.06 -10.29 2.20
C TRP A 284 -13.96 -11.29 2.61
N PHE A 285 -12.89 -10.81 3.21
CA PHE A 285 -11.78 -11.65 3.67
C PHE A 285 -12.26 -12.72 4.65
N GLN A 286 -13.14 -12.34 5.57
CA GLN A 286 -13.70 -13.27 6.54
C GLN A 286 -14.55 -14.36 5.88
N ARG A 287 -15.41 -14.00 4.94
CA ARG A 287 -16.22 -14.98 4.17
C ARG A 287 -15.31 -15.89 3.36
N SER A 288 -14.30 -15.35 2.73
CA SER A 288 -13.33 -16.11 1.94
C SER A 288 -12.51 -17.08 2.78
N ASN A 289 -12.22 -16.74 4.04
CA ASN A 289 -11.41 -17.58 4.93
C ASN A 289 -12.01 -18.99 5.13
N GLN A 290 -13.34 -19.11 5.10
CA GLN A 290 -14.05 -20.41 5.21
C GLN A 290 -13.80 -21.30 3.98
N TRP A 291 -13.72 -20.73 2.79
CA TRP A 291 -13.53 -21.45 1.53
C TRP A 291 -12.05 -21.68 1.17
N MET A 292 -11.17 -20.88 1.72
CA MET A 292 -9.72 -21.00 1.50
C MET A 292 -9.16 -22.29 2.12
N ALA A 293 -9.79 -22.85 3.15
CA ALA A 293 -9.36 -24.09 3.78
C ALA A 293 -9.42 -25.26 2.80
N ASP A 294 -10.40 -25.24 1.88
CA ASP A 294 -10.68 -26.34 0.95
C ASP A 294 -10.01 -26.17 -0.42
N ARG A 295 -9.51 -24.95 -0.75
CA ARG A 295 -8.99 -24.62 -2.10
C ARG A 295 -7.49 -24.31 -2.16
N ILE A 296 -6.85 -24.07 -1.04
CA ILE A 296 -5.40 -23.89 -0.91
C ILE A 296 -4.73 -25.18 -0.45
#